data_941dca8d144aeb92ec3f2e5d72bb5abc
#
_entry.id   941dca8d144aeb92ec3f2e5d72bb5abc
#
_cell.length_a   1.000
_cell.length_b   1.000
_cell.length_c   1.000
_cell.angle_alpha   90.00
_cell.angle_beta   90.00
_cell.angle_gamma   90.00
#
_symmetry.space_group_name_H-M   'P 1'
#
loop_
_entity.id
_entity.type
_entity.pdbx_description
1 polymer ?
#
loop_
_entity_poly.entity_id
_entity_poly.type
_entity_poly.pdbx_seq_one_letter_code
_entity_poly.pdbx_strand_id
1 'polypeptide(L)'
;MRHHSEEQNRRMLHTAREFLGAGVCAADLAGAEVPYPMSGFMELFKYAKQLGLPFTIHAGECGIAQNIIDAVEAGAVRIGHGIAMRGHGELERQLSAKGIGIELCPISNLQTKAVASADEYPIREFLDAGLKVTINTDNRTVSNTTLSKELEFIEKTYGIREEELPLMMKNALDVAFADDAVKERIFRQLV
;
A
#
# COMPACT_ATOMS: atom_id res chain seq x y z
N MET A 1 14.30 4.58 3.00
CA MET A 1 13.85 5.80 2.26
C MET A 1 14.52 5.84 0.91
N ARG A 2 13.80 6.25 -0.14
CA ARG A 2 14.33 6.27 -1.51
C ARG A 2 15.59 7.14 -1.71
N HIS A 3 15.69 8.25 -0.97
CA HIS A 3 16.85 9.18 -1.06
C HIS A 3 18.05 8.77 -0.21
N HIS A 4 17.96 7.70 0.58
CA HIS A 4 19.09 7.19 1.37
C HIS A 4 20.06 6.41 0.49
N SER A 5 21.33 6.33 0.90
CA SER A 5 22.30 5.47 0.25
C SER A 5 21.91 3.99 0.42
N GLU A 6 22.43 3.14 -0.45
CA GLU A 6 22.24 1.69 -0.36
C GLU A 6 22.72 1.15 0.99
N GLU A 7 23.85 1.61 1.49
CA GLU A 7 24.39 1.23 2.79
C GLU A 7 23.44 1.58 3.94
N GLN A 8 22.89 2.81 3.94
CA GLN A 8 21.92 3.23 4.95
C GLN A 8 20.65 2.37 4.91
N ASN A 9 20.13 2.08 3.72
CA ASN A 9 18.96 1.25 3.55
C ASN A 9 19.23 -0.21 3.98
N ARG A 10 20.39 -0.80 3.62
CA ARG A 10 20.76 -2.15 4.08
C ARG A 10 20.91 -2.22 5.60
N ARG A 11 21.53 -1.23 6.21
CA ARG A 11 21.66 -1.15 7.67
C ARG A 11 20.28 -1.05 8.34
N MET A 12 19.36 -0.27 7.79
CA MET A 12 17.98 -0.19 8.28
C MET A 12 17.28 -1.56 8.20
N LEU A 13 17.38 -2.27 7.07
CA LEU A 13 16.78 -3.60 6.91
C LEU A 13 17.37 -4.62 7.90
N HIS A 14 18.68 -4.58 8.12
CA HIS A 14 19.34 -5.44 9.11
C HIS A 14 18.80 -5.19 10.52
N THR A 15 18.74 -3.91 10.93
CA THR A 15 18.16 -3.54 12.23
C THR A 15 16.69 -3.94 12.33
N ALA A 16 15.90 -3.69 11.29
CA ALA A 16 14.50 -4.10 11.28
C ALA A 16 14.35 -5.63 11.46
N ARG A 17 15.24 -6.42 10.87
CA ARG A 17 15.26 -7.89 11.05
C ARG A 17 15.54 -8.30 12.48
N GLU A 18 16.44 -7.61 13.19
CA GLU A 18 16.74 -7.90 14.61
C GLU A 18 15.51 -7.70 15.50
N PHE A 19 14.62 -6.77 15.15
CA PHE A 19 13.41 -6.47 15.91
C PHE A 19 12.14 -7.10 15.31
N LEU A 20 12.26 -7.96 14.30
CA LEU A 20 11.10 -8.64 13.70
C LEU A 20 10.41 -9.53 14.75
N GLY A 21 9.11 -9.28 14.97
CA GLY A 21 8.32 -9.90 16.03
C GLY A 21 8.48 -9.25 17.41
N ALA A 22 9.40 -8.29 17.57
CA ALA A 22 9.63 -7.54 18.81
C ALA A 22 9.37 -6.02 18.59
N GLY A 23 8.29 -5.69 17.90
CA GLY A 23 7.88 -4.33 17.60
C GLY A 23 7.95 -3.97 16.11
N VAL A 24 8.71 -4.72 15.32
CA VAL A 24 8.74 -4.61 13.85
C VAL A 24 7.98 -5.78 13.24
N CYS A 25 7.11 -5.53 12.27
CA CYS A 25 6.41 -6.58 11.51
C CYS A 25 6.80 -6.60 10.04
N ALA A 26 7.26 -5.48 9.48
CA ALA A 26 7.66 -5.35 8.08
C ALA A 26 8.49 -4.09 7.86
N ALA A 27 9.08 -3.95 6.68
CA ALA A 27 9.69 -2.72 6.19
C ALA A 27 8.81 -2.07 5.13
N ASP A 28 9.04 -0.77 4.88
CA ASP A 28 8.40 -0.01 3.81
C ASP A 28 9.43 0.85 3.09
N LEU A 29 9.32 0.92 1.76
CA LEU A 29 10.09 1.84 0.94
C LEU A 29 9.23 3.04 0.57
N ALA A 30 9.53 4.20 1.14
CA ALA A 30 8.82 5.44 0.90
C ALA A 30 9.77 6.56 0.42
N GLY A 31 9.20 7.62 -0.14
CA GLY A 31 9.89 8.81 -0.64
C GLY A 31 9.66 9.04 -2.12
N ALA A 32 10.27 10.10 -2.67
CA ALA A 32 10.01 10.58 -4.02
C ALA A 32 10.34 9.54 -5.10
N GLU A 33 9.32 9.08 -5.83
CA GLU A 33 9.47 8.03 -6.86
C GLU A 33 10.17 8.52 -8.13
N VAL A 34 9.87 9.75 -8.56
CA VAL A 34 10.36 10.27 -9.85
C VAL A 34 11.89 10.29 -9.91
N PRO A 35 12.62 10.88 -8.92
CA PRO A 35 14.08 10.85 -8.92
C PRO A 35 14.66 9.50 -8.51
N TYR A 36 13.88 8.62 -7.88
CA TYR A 36 14.35 7.35 -7.34
C TYR A 36 13.37 6.20 -7.69
N PRO A 37 13.33 5.77 -8.98
CA PRO A 37 12.41 4.73 -9.44
C PRO A 37 12.69 3.38 -8.78
N MET A 38 11.67 2.52 -8.76
CA MET A 38 11.73 1.21 -8.09
C MET A 38 12.84 0.31 -8.64
N SER A 39 13.16 0.41 -9.92
CA SER A 39 14.23 -0.35 -10.56
C SER A 39 15.60 -0.21 -9.88
N GLY A 40 15.86 0.92 -9.23
CA GLY A 40 17.08 1.16 -8.44
C GLY A 40 17.15 0.40 -7.11
N PHE A 41 16.06 -0.26 -6.69
CA PHE A 41 15.95 -0.92 -5.37
C PHE A 41 15.80 -2.45 -5.46
N MET A 42 15.85 -3.05 -6.63
CA MET A 42 15.64 -4.49 -6.81
C MET A 42 16.60 -5.35 -5.97
N GLU A 43 17.89 -4.99 -5.92
CA GLU A 43 18.89 -5.72 -5.11
C GLU A 43 18.67 -5.49 -3.60
N LEU A 44 18.15 -4.33 -3.19
CA LEU A 44 17.79 -4.07 -1.81
C LEU A 44 16.66 -5.00 -1.34
N PHE A 45 15.63 -5.21 -2.16
CA PHE A 45 14.52 -6.11 -1.81
C PHE A 45 14.87 -7.59 -1.95
N LYS A 46 15.79 -7.94 -2.84
CA LYS A 46 16.39 -9.27 -2.84
C LYS A 46 17.10 -9.54 -1.50
N TYR A 47 17.82 -8.55 -0.98
CA TYR A 47 18.44 -8.64 0.35
C TYR A 47 17.39 -8.73 1.48
N ALA A 48 16.32 -7.93 1.43
CA ALA A 48 15.22 -8.03 2.41
C ALA A 48 14.61 -9.45 2.45
N LYS A 49 14.40 -10.07 1.27
CA LYS A 49 13.95 -11.47 1.18
C LYS A 49 14.94 -12.46 1.80
N GLN A 50 16.24 -12.29 1.57
CA GLN A 50 17.27 -13.13 2.20
C GLN A 50 17.25 -13.03 3.72
N LEU A 51 16.92 -11.86 4.26
CA LEU A 51 16.71 -11.65 5.68
C LEU A 51 15.38 -12.22 6.20
N GLY A 52 14.48 -12.68 5.33
CA GLY A 52 13.12 -13.09 5.72
C GLY A 52 12.30 -11.93 6.30
N LEU A 53 12.57 -10.69 5.89
CA LEU A 53 11.86 -9.51 6.34
C LEU A 53 10.70 -9.19 5.37
N PRO A 54 9.43 -9.22 5.82
CA PRO A 54 8.30 -8.79 5.01
C PRO A 54 8.38 -7.31 4.66
N PHE A 55 7.73 -6.90 3.56
CA PHE A 55 7.75 -5.50 3.16
C PHE A 55 6.53 -5.10 2.32
N THR A 56 6.17 -3.82 2.42
CA THR A 56 5.32 -3.06 1.50
C THR A 56 6.18 -2.05 0.74
N ILE A 57 5.67 -1.51 -0.36
CA ILE A 57 6.41 -0.54 -1.18
C ILE A 57 5.44 0.54 -1.66
N HIS A 58 5.75 1.81 -1.36
CA HIS A 58 5.10 2.94 -2.01
C HIS A 58 5.45 2.92 -3.49
N ALA A 59 4.48 2.72 -4.36
CA ALA A 59 4.69 2.65 -5.80
C ALA A 59 3.47 3.19 -6.57
N GLY A 60 3.71 3.98 -7.59
CA GLY A 60 2.67 4.54 -8.45
C GLY A 60 1.87 5.68 -7.81
N GLU A 61 2.41 6.39 -6.83
CA GLU A 61 1.82 7.63 -6.36
C GLU A 61 2.04 8.76 -7.39
N CYS A 62 3.20 8.80 -8.03
CA CYS A 62 3.61 9.86 -8.96
C CYS A 62 3.37 9.53 -10.43
N GLY A 63 2.39 8.68 -10.77
CA GLY A 63 1.97 8.42 -12.14
C GLY A 63 2.88 7.49 -12.96
N ILE A 64 3.69 6.62 -12.32
CA ILE A 64 4.59 5.66 -12.99
C ILE A 64 4.15 4.22 -12.68
N ALA A 65 3.34 3.64 -13.58
CA ALA A 65 2.85 2.25 -13.44
C ALA A 65 3.99 1.21 -13.38
N GLN A 66 5.13 1.48 -14.04
CA GLN A 66 6.29 0.58 -14.02
C GLN A 66 6.82 0.36 -12.60
N ASN A 67 6.78 1.37 -11.72
CA ASN A 67 7.19 1.19 -10.33
C ASN A 67 6.33 0.16 -9.59
N ILE A 68 5.04 0.05 -9.92
CA ILE A 68 4.14 -0.96 -9.35
C ILE A 68 4.54 -2.36 -9.84
N ILE A 69 4.81 -2.50 -11.14
CA ILE A 69 5.27 -3.77 -11.73
C ILE A 69 6.56 -4.22 -11.06
N ASP A 70 7.55 -3.35 -10.99
CA ASP A 70 8.86 -3.62 -10.38
C ASP A 70 8.70 -3.98 -8.87
N ALA A 71 7.81 -3.30 -8.15
CA ALA A 71 7.55 -3.60 -6.74
C ALA A 71 6.95 -4.99 -6.53
N VAL A 72 6.00 -5.40 -7.38
CA VAL A 72 5.42 -6.74 -7.35
C VAL A 72 6.45 -7.80 -7.75
N GLU A 73 7.30 -7.54 -8.74
CA GLU A 73 8.41 -8.42 -9.11
C GLU A 73 9.45 -8.54 -7.99
N ALA A 74 9.72 -7.45 -7.29
CA ALA A 74 10.54 -7.46 -6.08
C ALA A 74 9.92 -8.30 -4.95
N GLY A 75 8.62 -8.62 -5.02
CA GLY A 75 7.89 -9.49 -4.11
C GLY A 75 7.08 -8.75 -3.05
N ALA A 76 6.72 -7.50 -3.31
CA ALA A 76 5.78 -6.80 -2.45
C ALA A 76 4.41 -7.51 -2.48
N VAL A 77 3.81 -7.69 -1.31
CA VAL A 77 2.45 -8.23 -1.16
C VAL A 77 1.42 -7.12 -0.95
N ARG A 78 1.90 -5.89 -0.74
CA ARG A 78 1.11 -4.67 -0.67
C ARG A 78 1.83 -3.54 -1.41
N ILE A 79 1.05 -2.66 -2.00
CA ILE A 79 1.51 -1.47 -2.72
C ILE A 79 0.89 -0.25 -2.06
N GLY A 80 1.73 0.66 -1.58
CA GLY A 80 1.29 1.98 -1.13
C GLY A 80 0.83 2.81 -2.31
N HIS A 81 -0.33 3.43 -2.20
CA HIS A 81 -1.02 4.27 -3.18
C HIS A 81 -1.50 3.53 -4.43
N GLY A 82 -0.61 3.10 -5.33
CA GLY A 82 -0.97 2.37 -6.54
C GLY A 82 -1.76 3.16 -7.60
N ILE A 83 -1.86 4.48 -7.48
CA ILE A 83 -2.74 5.35 -8.30
C ILE A 83 -2.42 5.27 -9.79
N ALA A 84 -1.14 5.13 -10.13
CA ALA A 84 -0.69 5.03 -11.53
C ALA A 84 -1.19 3.77 -12.26
N MET A 85 -1.83 2.84 -11.57
CA MET A 85 -2.46 1.66 -12.18
C MET A 85 -3.80 2.01 -12.84
N ARG A 86 -4.40 3.14 -12.50
CA ARG A 86 -5.68 3.61 -13.07
C ARG A 86 -5.68 3.51 -14.59
N GLY A 87 -6.72 2.88 -15.16
CA GLY A 87 -6.86 2.67 -16.59
C GLY A 87 -5.96 1.57 -17.19
N HIS A 88 -5.18 0.87 -16.38
CA HIS A 88 -4.34 -0.24 -16.79
C HIS A 88 -4.99 -1.60 -16.46
N GLY A 89 -6.18 -1.86 -17.00
CA GLY A 89 -7.02 -3.01 -16.64
C GLY A 89 -6.33 -4.38 -16.69
N GLU A 90 -5.29 -4.56 -17.51
CA GLU A 90 -4.49 -5.80 -17.49
C GLU A 90 -3.64 -5.88 -16.22
N LEU A 91 -3.00 -4.79 -15.81
CA LEU A 91 -2.22 -4.75 -14.58
C LEU A 91 -3.13 -4.94 -13.35
N GLU A 92 -4.29 -4.31 -13.34
CA GLU A 92 -5.29 -4.47 -12.28
C GLU A 92 -5.70 -5.93 -12.11
N ARG A 93 -6.03 -6.62 -13.22
CA ARG A 93 -6.37 -8.04 -13.21
C ARG A 93 -5.23 -8.91 -12.69
N GLN A 94 -3.99 -8.61 -13.10
CA GLN A 94 -2.81 -9.35 -12.63
C GLN A 94 -2.58 -9.19 -11.13
N LEU A 95 -2.73 -7.98 -10.60
CA LEU A 95 -2.57 -7.71 -9.16
C LEU A 95 -3.72 -8.32 -8.35
N SER A 96 -4.94 -8.24 -8.85
CA SER A 96 -6.12 -8.89 -8.27
C SER A 96 -5.91 -10.42 -8.18
N ALA A 97 -5.50 -11.05 -9.28
CA ALA A 97 -5.24 -12.50 -9.32
C ALA A 97 -4.11 -12.94 -8.36
N LYS A 98 -3.12 -12.07 -8.13
CA LYS A 98 -2.04 -12.32 -7.16
C LYS A 98 -2.44 -11.99 -5.72
N GLY A 99 -3.60 -11.39 -5.50
CA GLY A 99 -4.07 -11.00 -4.17
C GLY A 99 -3.26 -9.87 -3.54
N ILE A 100 -2.65 -9.00 -4.34
CA ILE A 100 -1.86 -7.86 -3.87
C ILE A 100 -2.78 -6.83 -3.20
N GLY A 101 -2.39 -6.35 -2.01
CA GLY A 101 -3.08 -5.27 -1.30
C GLY A 101 -2.75 -3.91 -1.89
N ILE A 102 -3.75 -3.04 -2.02
CA ILE A 102 -3.58 -1.65 -2.48
C ILE A 102 -3.95 -0.72 -1.32
N GLU A 103 -2.98 0.05 -0.85
CA GLU A 103 -3.12 0.95 0.31
C GLU A 103 -3.53 2.34 -0.17
N LEU A 104 -4.83 2.54 -0.44
CA LEU A 104 -5.36 3.82 -0.89
C LEU A 104 -5.37 4.84 0.25
N CYS A 105 -4.91 6.07 -0.05
CA CYS A 105 -4.84 7.20 0.87
C CYS A 105 -5.58 8.41 0.27
N PRO A 106 -6.93 8.40 0.24
CA PRO A 106 -7.72 9.34 -0.55
C PRO A 106 -7.39 10.81 -0.31
N ILE A 107 -7.40 11.26 0.94
CA ILE A 107 -7.16 12.67 1.27
C ILE A 107 -5.71 13.06 0.96
N SER A 108 -4.73 12.21 1.31
CA SER A 108 -3.33 12.47 1.00
C SER A 108 -3.10 12.55 -0.51
N ASN A 109 -3.64 11.62 -1.29
CA ASN A 109 -3.44 11.58 -2.74
C ASN A 109 -4.06 12.80 -3.46
N LEU A 110 -5.13 13.37 -2.93
CA LEU A 110 -5.67 14.64 -3.42
C LEU A 110 -4.77 15.82 -3.05
N GLN A 111 -4.23 15.84 -1.83
CA GLN A 111 -3.35 16.91 -1.37
C GLN A 111 -2.00 16.91 -2.10
N THR A 112 -1.42 15.73 -2.34
CA THR A 112 -0.16 15.56 -3.10
C THR A 112 -0.37 15.72 -4.60
N LYS A 113 -1.62 15.83 -5.06
CA LYS A 113 -2.00 15.89 -6.49
C LYS A 113 -1.57 14.64 -7.27
N ALA A 114 -1.53 13.47 -6.62
CA ALA A 114 -1.40 12.17 -7.29
C ALA A 114 -2.57 11.94 -8.27
N VAL A 115 -3.72 12.55 -7.99
CA VAL A 115 -4.84 12.74 -8.93
C VAL A 115 -5.20 14.22 -9.01
N ALA A 116 -5.70 14.68 -10.16
CA ALA A 116 -6.03 16.09 -10.37
C ALA A 116 -7.30 16.52 -9.62
N SER A 117 -8.25 15.61 -9.45
CA SER A 117 -9.52 15.86 -8.75
C SER A 117 -10.05 14.58 -8.10
N ALA A 118 -11.02 14.73 -7.21
CA ALA A 118 -11.67 13.60 -6.56
C ALA A 118 -12.35 12.65 -7.58
N ASP A 119 -12.92 13.17 -8.64
CA ASP A 119 -13.61 12.38 -9.68
C ASP A 119 -12.65 11.43 -10.43
N GLU A 120 -11.35 11.71 -10.38
CA GLU A 120 -10.33 10.89 -11.02
C GLU A 120 -9.75 9.80 -10.09
N TYR A 121 -10.17 9.77 -8.83
CA TYR A 121 -9.63 8.82 -7.85
C TYR A 121 -10.15 7.40 -8.12
N PRO A 122 -9.27 6.40 -8.27
CA PRO A 122 -9.64 5.12 -8.88
C PRO A 122 -10.29 4.10 -7.92
N ILE A 123 -10.80 4.53 -6.76
CA ILE A 123 -11.30 3.59 -5.74
C ILE A 123 -12.39 2.65 -6.28
N ARG A 124 -13.34 3.19 -7.06
CA ARG A 124 -14.42 2.38 -7.62
C ARG A 124 -13.90 1.41 -8.68
N GLU A 125 -13.06 1.89 -9.60
CA GLU A 125 -12.39 1.09 -10.62
C GLU A 125 -11.65 -0.09 -9.99
N PHE A 126 -10.87 0.16 -8.94
CA PHE A 126 -10.07 -0.86 -8.27
C PHE A 126 -10.93 -1.90 -7.52
N LEU A 127 -12.02 -1.45 -6.89
CA LEU A 127 -12.97 -2.37 -6.26
C LEU A 127 -13.67 -3.26 -7.30
N ASP A 128 -14.11 -2.68 -8.41
CA ASP A 128 -14.78 -3.41 -9.49
C ASP A 128 -13.83 -4.39 -10.21
N ALA A 129 -12.52 -4.09 -10.25
CA ALA A 129 -11.48 -5.00 -10.71
C ALA A 129 -11.15 -6.13 -9.72
N GLY A 130 -11.76 -6.13 -8.53
CA GLY A 130 -11.54 -7.13 -7.49
C GLY A 130 -10.21 -7.02 -6.77
N LEU A 131 -9.57 -5.84 -6.81
CA LEU A 131 -8.33 -5.58 -6.06
C LEU A 131 -8.59 -5.57 -4.55
N LYS A 132 -7.61 -5.99 -3.77
CA LYS A 132 -7.66 -5.91 -2.30
C LYS A 132 -7.41 -4.47 -1.84
N VAL A 133 -8.39 -3.60 -2.06
CA VAL A 133 -8.34 -2.21 -1.61
C VAL A 133 -8.41 -2.14 -0.09
N THR A 134 -7.53 -1.34 0.50
CA THR A 134 -7.55 -0.92 1.90
C THR A 134 -7.54 0.59 1.99
N ILE A 135 -8.15 1.16 3.03
CA ILE A 135 -8.18 2.61 3.26
C ILE A 135 -7.20 2.99 4.35
N ASN A 136 -6.37 3.97 4.06
CA ASN A 136 -5.26 4.38 4.90
C ASN A 136 -5.16 5.91 4.97
N THR A 137 -4.51 6.41 6.00
CA THR A 137 -4.40 7.85 6.25
C THR A 137 -3.15 8.48 5.66
N ASP A 138 -2.17 7.65 5.27
CA ASP A 138 -0.80 8.12 5.07
C ASP A 138 -0.30 8.92 6.30
N ASN A 139 0.38 10.02 6.16
CA ASN A 139 0.85 10.84 7.26
C ASN A 139 -0.32 11.64 7.86
N ARG A 140 -0.88 11.15 8.96
CA ARG A 140 -2.05 11.73 9.65
C ARG A 140 -1.84 13.20 10.04
N THR A 141 -0.63 13.56 10.44
CA THR A 141 -0.32 14.92 10.88
C THR A 141 -0.26 15.88 9.70
N VAL A 142 0.41 15.49 8.62
CA VAL A 142 0.53 16.32 7.41
C VAL A 142 -0.82 16.44 6.71
N SER A 143 -1.53 15.33 6.53
CA SER A 143 -2.82 15.31 5.84
C SER A 143 -3.99 15.79 6.73
N ASN A 144 -3.75 16.01 8.03
CA ASN A 144 -4.78 16.42 9.00
C ASN A 144 -6.03 15.51 8.93
N THR A 145 -5.81 14.21 8.87
CA THR A 145 -6.86 13.21 8.70
C THR A 145 -6.83 12.13 9.77
N THR A 146 -7.87 11.31 9.80
CA THR A 146 -8.00 10.09 10.60
C THR A 146 -8.67 9.03 9.75
N LEU A 147 -8.58 7.75 10.12
CA LEU A 147 -9.26 6.69 9.37
C LEU A 147 -10.77 6.95 9.26
N SER A 148 -11.41 7.42 10.32
CA SER A 148 -12.85 7.76 10.29
C SER A 148 -13.16 8.85 9.27
N LYS A 149 -12.29 9.87 9.15
CA LYS A 149 -12.46 10.93 8.14
C LYS A 149 -12.25 10.40 6.72
N GLU A 150 -11.28 9.49 6.51
CA GLU A 150 -11.07 8.84 5.20
C GLU A 150 -12.31 8.02 4.81
N LEU A 151 -12.86 7.22 5.74
CA LEU A 151 -14.07 6.43 5.49
C LEU A 151 -15.27 7.32 5.18
N GLU A 152 -15.52 8.35 5.99
CA GLU A 152 -16.58 9.33 5.73
C GLU A 152 -16.41 10.05 4.37
N PHE A 153 -15.17 10.35 4.00
CA PHE A 153 -14.83 10.98 2.74
C PHE A 153 -15.17 10.07 1.54
N ILE A 154 -14.77 8.80 1.60
CA ILE A 154 -15.05 7.86 0.49
C ILE A 154 -16.54 7.52 0.36
N GLU A 155 -17.27 7.44 1.46
CA GLU A 155 -18.73 7.27 1.44
C GLU A 155 -19.41 8.44 0.73
N LYS A 156 -19.09 9.67 1.14
CA LYS A 156 -19.72 10.88 0.59
C LYS A 156 -19.32 11.18 -0.85
N THR A 157 -18.05 10.94 -1.19
CA THR A 157 -17.49 11.36 -2.48
C THR A 157 -17.65 10.31 -3.56
N TYR A 158 -17.46 9.03 -3.22
CA TYR A 158 -17.45 7.93 -4.19
C TYR A 158 -18.65 7.00 -4.06
N GLY A 159 -19.59 7.31 -3.18
CA GLY A 159 -20.78 6.49 -2.96
C GLY A 159 -20.45 5.08 -2.49
N ILE A 160 -19.34 4.94 -1.72
CA ILE A 160 -19.04 3.68 -1.06
C ILE A 160 -20.15 3.41 -0.03
N ARG A 161 -20.78 2.26 -0.12
CA ARG A 161 -21.89 1.90 0.77
C ARG A 161 -21.36 1.28 2.04
N GLU A 162 -22.11 1.41 3.13
CA GLU A 162 -21.75 0.84 4.42
C GLU A 162 -21.49 -0.68 4.32
N GLU A 163 -22.23 -1.40 3.46
CA GLU A 163 -22.06 -2.84 3.25
C GLU A 163 -20.73 -3.21 2.54
N GLU A 164 -20.05 -2.25 1.93
CA GLU A 164 -18.76 -2.46 1.27
C GLU A 164 -17.56 -2.29 2.24
N LEU A 165 -17.77 -1.59 3.35
CA LEU A 165 -16.70 -1.35 4.35
C LEU A 165 -16.16 -2.65 4.96
N PRO A 166 -16.98 -3.68 5.32
CA PRO A 166 -16.47 -4.95 5.81
C PRO A 166 -15.52 -5.66 4.83
N LEU A 167 -15.75 -5.52 3.51
CA LEU A 167 -14.83 -6.06 2.51
C LEU A 167 -13.46 -5.39 2.59
N MET A 168 -13.41 -4.07 2.71
CA MET A 168 -12.14 -3.34 2.83
C MET A 168 -11.41 -3.67 4.13
N MET A 169 -12.15 -3.84 5.24
CA MET A 169 -11.60 -4.30 6.52
C MET A 169 -11.03 -5.70 6.41
N LYS A 170 -11.75 -6.62 5.74
CA LYS A 170 -11.27 -7.98 5.47
C LYS A 170 -10.01 -7.94 4.61
N ASN A 171 -9.99 -7.14 3.55
CA ASN A 171 -8.80 -6.95 2.72
C ASN A 171 -7.60 -6.49 3.56
N ALA A 172 -7.80 -5.52 4.47
CA ALA A 172 -6.75 -5.03 5.34
C ALA A 172 -6.20 -6.14 6.26
N LEU A 173 -7.06 -7.00 6.80
CA LEU A 173 -6.65 -8.16 7.58
C LEU A 173 -5.87 -9.19 6.73
N ASP A 174 -6.39 -9.51 5.55
CA ASP A 174 -5.76 -10.49 4.65
C ASP A 174 -4.31 -10.12 4.34
N VAL A 175 -4.06 -8.84 4.07
CA VAL A 175 -2.72 -8.35 3.69
C VAL A 175 -1.89 -7.78 4.85
N ALA A 176 -2.40 -7.82 6.08
CA ALA A 176 -1.67 -7.37 7.26
C ALA A 176 -0.43 -8.24 7.53
N PHE A 177 0.67 -7.61 7.93
CA PHE A 177 1.87 -8.30 8.43
C PHE A 177 1.67 -8.67 9.91
N ALA A 178 0.74 -9.58 10.16
CA ALA A 178 0.40 -10.07 11.49
C ALA A 178 0.21 -11.59 11.44
N ASP A 179 0.40 -12.24 12.59
CA ASP A 179 0.19 -13.68 12.73
C ASP A 179 -1.29 -14.04 12.52
N ASP A 180 -1.56 -15.22 11.99
CA ASP A 180 -2.92 -15.68 11.69
C ASP A 180 -3.82 -15.66 12.94
N ALA A 181 -3.29 -16.00 14.12
CA ALA A 181 -4.04 -15.93 15.37
C ALA A 181 -4.50 -14.50 15.71
N VAL A 182 -3.69 -13.49 15.36
CA VAL A 182 -4.06 -12.06 15.53
C VAL A 182 -5.12 -11.68 14.52
N LYS A 183 -4.97 -12.07 13.26
CA LYS A 183 -5.95 -11.83 12.19
C LYS A 183 -7.30 -12.44 12.52
N GLU A 184 -7.34 -13.70 12.94
CA GLU A 184 -8.56 -14.39 13.35
C GLU A 184 -9.24 -13.71 14.55
N ARG A 185 -8.47 -13.30 15.56
CA ARG A 185 -9.01 -12.60 16.73
C ARG A 185 -9.69 -11.29 16.33
N ILE A 186 -9.06 -10.51 15.43
CA ILE A 186 -9.63 -9.25 14.96
C ILE A 186 -10.86 -9.53 14.09
N PHE A 187 -10.79 -10.51 13.19
CA PHE A 187 -11.91 -10.86 12.33
C PHE A 187 -13.18 -11.22 13.11
N ARG A 188 -13.04 -11.99 14.21
CA ARG A 188 -14.18 -12.32 15.10
C ARG A 188 -14.82 -11.12 15.80
N GLN A 189 -14.18 -9.96 15.80
CA GLN A 189 -14.73 -8.72 16.35
C GLN A 189 -15.44 -7.87 15.29
N LEU A 190 -15.24 -8.20 14.00
CA LEU A 190 -15.86 -7.50 12.88
C LEU A 190 -17.15 -8.17 12.38
N VAL A 191 -17.38 -9.40 12.81
CA VAL A 191 -18.56 -10.25 12.52
C VAL A 191 -19.36 -10.45 13.81
#